data_e9b1fd31e7f20058425dab4070e169d5
#
_entry.id   e9b1fd31e7f20058425dab4070e169d5
#
_cell.length_a   1.000
_cell.length_b   1.000
_cell.length_c   1.000
_cell.angle_alpha   90.00
_cell.angle_beta   90.00
_cell.angle_gamma   90.00
#
_symmetry.space_group_name_H-M   'P 1'
#
loop_
_entity.id
_entity.type
_entity.pdbx_description
1 polymer ?
#
loop_
_entity_poly.entity_id
_entity_poly.type
_entity_poly.pdbx_seq_one_letter_code
_entity_poly.pdbx_strand_id
1 'polypeptide(L)'
;MKKKLVSVLLAAAMGTTALVGFGTTAYADDDVLEFYHGYYQDESEWAAAQVMRDIYDEFAKKHADGSVTFKPIAVENRDDIVSAQVAGGSFPDLVDVGGGGVPQAALSQDLVYDLKPYIDENGLQDAVGLNYTQHDMDGHIYAVHDQIESRGLWYNSDIFEKAGITEEAFADWDSFGEAMEKIRALDEDVYGYIAGQGSSYIVNTVMASTDEGKKMLESELTEDTINSEEFAAAFKTAANLDQANGSEHTTDDNGNLMAEFNTNGKAGVLFNGVWNASGIDASLTDAIEPALFPGNIAIASAGGGLAVANNMSDEKTELALEFIKYMTSAEVQEKIFTGVQANPCNTTVDLNALAEESDDAATRKLAQACSQVNEADTVVIDMNYTWGSDVDKAIINALMECAVSGTDIDARFAALQTELIALVA
;
A
#
# COMPACT_ATOMS: atom_id res chain seq x y z
N MET A 1 -52.48 31.18 37.80
CA MET A 1 -52.06 30.08 36.91
C MET A 1 -50.65 29.69 37.27
N LYS A 2 -50.51 28.56 37.97
CA LYS A 2 -49.28 28.13 38.62
C LYS A 2 -48.47 27.24 37.66
N LYS A 3 -47.25 27.67 37.30
CA LYS A 3 -46.27 26.83 36.58
C LYS A 3 -45.61 25.90 37.61
N LYS A 4 -45.75 24.60 37.44
CA LYS A 4 -45.01 23.59 38.18
C LYS A 4 -43.67 23.36 37.53
N LEU A 5 -42.58 23.67 38.23
CA LEU A 5 -41.23 23.18 37.94
C LEU A 5 -41.19 21.70 38.31
N VAL A 6 -40.78 20.87 37.36
CA VAL A 6 -40.40 19.47 37.64
C VAL A 6 -38.89 19.44 37.66
N SER A 7 -38.36 19.27 38.87
CA SER A 7 -36.92 19.00 39.09
C SER A 7 -36.65 17.54 38.78
N VAL A 8 -35.86 17.26 37.74
CA VAL A 8 -35.33 15.91 37.49
C VAL A 8 -34.01 15.79 38.25
N LEU A 9 -34.01 14.97 39.31
CA LEU A 9 -32.83 14.50 39.98
C LEU A 9 -32.10 13.52 39.03
N LEU A 10 -30.92 13.92 38.55
CA LEU A 10 -29.96 12.97 37.95
C LEU A 10 -29.26 12.20 39.08
N ALA A 11 -29.67 10.96 39.31
CA ALA A 11 -28.92 10.03 40.11
C ALA A 11 -27.67 9.62 39.32
N ALA A 12 -26.51 10.05 39.79
CA ALA A 12 -25.23 9.54 39.32
C ALA A 12 -25.09 8.08 39.79
N ALA A 13 -25.40 7.15 38.87
CA ALA A 13 -24.97 5.77 39.02
C ALA A 13 -23.48 5.73 38.66
N MET A 14 -22.61 5.73 39.71
CA MET A 14 -21.22 5.29 39.53
C MET A 14 -21.26 3.79 39.21
N GLY A 15 -21.28 3.49 37.90
CA GLY A 15 -20.92 2.18 37.42
C GLY A 15 -19.45 1.97 37.69
N THR A 16 -19.13 1.14 38.68
CA THR A 16 -17.82 0.51 38.79
C THR A 16 -17.61 -0.31 37.54
N THR A 17 -16.97 0.29 36.52
CA THR A 17 -16.27 -0.50 35.51
C THR A 17 -15.24 -1.33 36.24
N ALA A 18 -15.53 -2.62 36.37
CA ALA A 18 -14.54 -3.60 36.73
C ALA A 18 -13.44 -3.44 35.65
N LEU A 19 -12.32 -2.85 36.05
CA LEU A 19 -11.03 -3.12 35.46
C LEU A 19 -10.86 -4.64 35.58
N VAL A 20 -11.22 -5.35 34.49
CA VAL A 20 -10.73 -6.70 34.30
C VAL A 20 -9.23 -6.50 34.15
N GLY A 21 -8.53 -6.80 35.21
CA GLY A 21 -7.08 -6.76 35.23
C GLY A 21 -6.57 -7.68 34.10
N PHE A 22 -5.98 -7.08 33.11
CA PHE A 22 -5.00 -7.75 32.29
C PHE A 22 -3.73 -7.90 33.14
N GLY A 23 -3.78 -8.81 34.04
CA GLY A 23 -2.74 -9.18 34.98
C GLY A 23 -2.78 -10.69 35.21
N THR A 24 -2.84 -11.42 34.12
CA THR A 24 -2.27 -12.76 34.03
C THR A 24 -1.34 -12.71 32.82
N THR A 25 -0.05 -12.94 33.02
CA THR A 25 0.74 -13.64 32.04
C THR A 25 -0.13 -14.82 31.59
N ALA A 26 -0.92 -14.66 30.53
CA ALA A 26 -1.42 -15.81 29.81
C ALA A 26 -0.13 -16.50 29.39
N TYR A 27 0.16 -17.64 30.04
CA TYR A 27 1.08 -18.59 29.46
C TYR A 27 0.50 -18.85 28.07
N ALA A 28 1.19 -18.40 27.01
CA ALA A 28 0.87 -18.81 25.67
C ALA A 28 0.78 -20.33 25.73
N ASP A 29 -0.31 -20.89 25.24
CA ASP A 29 -0.47 -22.34 25.19
C ASP A 29 0.69 -22.82 24.32
N ASP A 30 1.66 -23.53 24.90
CA ASP A 30 2.90 -23.91 24.19
C ASP A 30 2.59 -24.72 22.93
N ASP A 31 1.37 -25.26 22.84
CA ASP A 31 0.89 -26.08 21.73
C ASP A 31 0.07 -25.29 20.68
N VAL A 32 -0.04 -23.94 20.78
CA VAL A 32 -0.78 -23.11 19.82
C VAL A 32 0.09 -21.97 19.31
N LEU A 33 0.23 -21.84 17.99
CA LEU A 33 0.80 -20.69 17.31
C LEU A 33 -0.35 -19.77 16.86
N GLU A 34 -0.46 -18.60 17.46
CA GLU A 34 -1.47 -17.60 17.12
C GLU A 34 -0.96 -16.68 16.01
N PHE A 35 -1.75 -16.56 14.93
CA PHE A 35 -1.46 -15.67 13.80
C PHE A 35 -2.48 -14.53 13.74
N TYR A 36 -2.07 -13.30 14.02
CA TYR A 36 -2.91 -12.11 13.93
C TYR A 36 -2.82 -11.47 12.54
N HIS A 37 -3.98 -11.28 11.90
CA HIS A 37 -4.07 -10.69 10.56
C HIS A 37 -5.22 -9.68 10.43
N GLY A 38 -5.16 -8.79 9.42
CA GLY A 38 -6.10 -7.70 9.22
C GLY A 38 -7.33 -8.03 8.37
N TYR A 39 -7.49 -9.25 7.87
CA TYR A 39 -8.61 -9.65 6.98
C TYR A 39 -9.85 -10.05 7.80
N TYR A 40 -10.46 -9.08 8.50
CA TYR A 40 -11.61 -9.30 9.42
C TYR A 40 -12.97 -9.00 8.77
N GLN A 41 -12.99 -8.24 7.65
CA GLN A 41 -14.21 -7.84 6.97
C GLN A 41 -14.99 -9.05 6.43
N ASP A 42 -16.32 -8.88 6.34
CA ASP A 42 -17.19 -9.87 5.69
C ASP A 42 -16.92 -9.91 4.17
N GLU A 43 -17.15 -11.08 3.54
CA GLU A 43 -16.99 -11.26 2.10
C GLU A 43 -17.79 -10.25 1.27
N SER A 44 -18.98 -9.85 1.76
CA SER A 44 -19.84 -8.87 1.10
C SER A 44 -19.28 -7.44 1.14
N GLU A 45 -18.37 -7.17 2.07
CA GLU A 45 -17.69 -5.87 2.19
C GLU A 45 -16.35 -5.88 1.45
N TRP A 46 -15.63 -7.00 1.54
CA TRP A 46 -14.33 -7.18 0.89
C TRP A 46 -14.06 -8.65 0.57
N ALA A 47 -14.35 -9.04 -0.67
CA ALA A 47 -14.21 -10.44 -1.12
C ALA A 47 -12.77 -10.99 -0.94
N ALA A 48 -11.76 -10.17 -1.15
CA ALA A 48 -10.35 -10.55 -0.95
C ALA A 48 -10.05 -11.00 0.49
N ALA A 49 -10.74 -10.44 1.50
CA ALA A 49 -10.56 -10.87 2.88
C ALA A 49 -10.97 -12.32 3.10
N GLN A 50 -12.00 -12.80 2.40
CA GLN A 50 -12.39 -14.21 2.47
C GLN A 50 -11.37 -15.12 1.80
N VAL A 51 -10.84 -14.73 0.64
CA VAL A 51 -9.79 -15.49 -0.05
C VAL A 51 -8.57 -15.69 0.85
N MET A 52 -8.12 -14.64 1.52
CA MET A 52 -6.98 -14.73 2.44
C MET A 52 -7.28 -15.64 3.63
N ARG A 53 -8.47 -15.52 4.24
CA ARG A 53 -8.87 -16.43 5.32
C ARG A 53 -8.91 -17.89 4.88
N ASP A 54 -9.41 -18.17 3.67
CA ASP A 54 -9.46 -19.54 3.13
C ASP A 54 -8.04 -20.11 2.95
N ILE A 55 -7.08 -19.30 2.51
CA ILE A 55 -5.66 -19.68 2.39
C ILE A 55 -5.08 -20.02 3.78
N TYR A 56 -5.35 -19.20 4.79
CA TYR A 56 -4.88 -19.43 6.17
C TYR A 56 -5.51 -20.68 6.78
N ASP A 57 -6.81 -20.90 6.56
CA ASP A 57 -7.53 -22.07 7.01
C ASP A 57 -7.05 -23.36 6.32
N GLU A 58 -6.64 -23.27 5.04
CA GLU A 58 -6.03 -24.39 4.32
C GLU A 58 -4.71 -24.82 4.99
N PHE A 59 -3.84 -23.86 5.33
CA PHE A 59 -2.62 -24.13 6.07
C PHE A 59 -2.92 -24.74 7.46
N ALA A 60 -3.86 -24.17 8.21
CA ALA A 60 -4.27 -24.67 9.52
C ALA A 60 -4.77 -26.13 9.44
N LYS A 61 -5.58 -26.45 8.45
CA LYS A 61 -6.07 -27.84 8.21
C LYS A 61 -4.93 -28.81 7.88
N LYS A 62 -3.97 -28.37 7.08
CA LYS A 62 -2.81 -29.19 6.69
C LYS A 62 -1.93 -29.57 7.88
N HIS A 63 -1.88 -28.70 8.89
CA HIS A 63 -1.05 -28.87 10.11
C HIS A 63 -1.87 -29.27 11.36
N ALA A 64 -3.15 -29.65 11.21
CA ALA A 64 -4.05 -29.94 12.34
C ALA A 64 -3.61 -31.13 13.23
N ASP A 65 -2.85 -32.06 12.67
CA ASP A 65 -2.33 -33.25 13.39
C ASP A 65 -0.90 -33.04 13.93
N GLY A 66 -0.36 -31.81 13.83
CA GLY A 66 0.97 -31.46 14.33
C GLY A 66 1.03 -31.33 15.86
N SER A 67 2.27 -31.22 16.39
CA SER A 67 2.48 -30.94 17.82
C SER A 67 2.07 -29.53 18.24
N VAL A 68 2.06 -28.59 17.29
CA VAL A 68 1.61 -27.21 17.47
C VAL A 68 0.43 -26.97 16.53
N THR A 69 -0.64 -26.37 17.07
CA THR A 69 -1.85 -26.00 16.30
C THR A 69 -1.67 -24.59 15.75
N PHE A 70 -1.82 -24.41 14.43
CA PHE A 70 -1.85 -23.08 13.79
C PHE A 70 -3.25 -22.48 13.92
N LYS A 71 -3.35 -21.24 14.46
CA LYS A 71 -4.62 -20.58 14.74
C LYS A 71 -4.64 -19.17 14.15
N PRO A 72 -5.21 -18.96 12.94
CA PRO A 72 -5.41 -17.63 12.39
C PRO A 72 -6.47 -16.86 13.19
N ILE A 73 -6.23 -15.58 13.44
CA ILE A 73 -7.08 -14.70 14.25
C ILE A 73 -7.23 -13.37 13.50
N ALA A 74 -8.43 -13.15 12.98
CA ALA A 74 -8.77 -11.88 12.32
C ALA A 74 -9.00 -10.78 13.35
N VAL A 75 -8.31 -9.65 13.22
CA VAL A 75 -8.40 -8.51 14.16
C VAL A 75 -8.43 -7.19 13.39
N GLU A 76 -9.29 -6.28 13.83
CA GLU A 76 -9.40 -4.93 13.27
C GLU A 76 -8.20 -4.04 13.68
N ASN A 77 -7.80 -4.13 14.95
CA ASN A 77 -6.81 -3.25 15.57
C ASN A 77 -5.49 -3.98 15.85
N ARG A 78 -4.92 -4.66 14.83
CA ARG A 78 -3.68 -5.43 15.03
C ARG A 78 -2.49 -4.56 15.44
N ASP A 79 -2.39 -3.33 14.93
CA ASP A 79 -1.29 -2.41 15.26
C ASP A 79 -1.32 -2.00 16.73
N ASP A 80 -2.52 -1.82 17.31
CA ASP A 80 -2.70 -1.56 18.74
C ASP A 80 -2.28 -2.78 19.57
N ILE A 81 -2.59 -4.00 19.10
CA ILE A 81 -2.19 -5.26 19.77
C ILE A 81 -0.67 -5.38 19.77
N VAL A 82 -0.03 -5.18 18.61
CA VAL A 82 1.44 -5.20 18.48
C VAL A 82 2.06 -4.16 19.40
N SER A 83 1.59 -2.91 19.36
CA SER A 83 2.10 -1.82 20.18
C SER A 83 1.98 -2.11 21.67
N ALA A 84 0.84 -2.66 22.12
CA ALA A 84 0.62 -3.01 23.51
C ALA A 84 1.53 -4.16 23.99
N GLN A 85 1.74 -5.17 23.15
CA GLN A 85 2.63 -6.28 23.47
C GLN A 85 4.09 -5.82 23.51
N VAL A 86 4.54 -5.04 22.55
CA VAL A 86 5.90 -4.48 22.52
C VAL A 86 6.18 -3.60 23.72
N ALA A 87 5.20 -2.78 24.15
CA ALA A 87 5.31 -2.00 25.37
C ALA A 87 5.41 -2.90 26.64
N GLY A 88 4.85 -4.11 26.58
CA GLY A 88 4.96 -5.14 27.61
C GLY A 88 6.23 -6.00 27.55
N GLY A 89 7.10 -5.80 26.54
CA GLY A 89 8.32 -6.58 26.33
C GLY A 89 8.07 -7.95 25.67
N SER A 90 7.00 -8.07 24.86
CA SER A 90 6.67 -9.27 24.09
C SER A 90 6.28 -8.90 22.66
N PHE A 91 6.17 -9.91 21.78
CA PHE A 91 5.67 -9.77 20.41
C PHE A 91 4.67 -10.89 20.13
N PRO A 92 3.66 -10.70 19.26
CA PRO A 92 2.77 -11.79 18.84
C PRO A 92 3.55 -12.95 18.22
N ASP A 93 3.14 -14.20 18.45
CA ASP A 93 3.81 -15.36 17.86
C ASP A 93 4.08 -15.17 16.36
N LEU A 94 3.04 -14.82 15.63
CA LEU A 94 3.09 -14.46 14.22
C LEU A 94 2.06 -13.35 13.95
N VAL A 95 2.44 -12.34 13.21
CA VAL A 95 1.54 -11.23 12.87
C VAL A 95 1.83 -10.69 11.48
N ASP A 96 0.77 -10.36 10.74
CA ASP A 96 0.87 -9.50 9.56
C ASP A 96 0.94 -8.04 10.06
N VAL A 97 2.13 -7.47 10.06
CA VAL A 97 2.32 -6.05 10.40
C VAL A 97 1.86 -5.18 9.25
N GLY A 98 1.10 -4.12 9.54
CA GLY A 98 0.58 -3.21 8.54
C GLY A 98 1.66 -2.36 7.85
N GLY A 99 1.21 -1.38 7.07
CA GLY A 99 2.10 -0.51 6.28
C GLY A 99 3.18 0.22 7.07
N GLY A 100 3.05 0.34 8.40
CA GLY A 100 4.09 0.87 9.27
C GLY A 100 5.27 -0.08 9.54
N GLY A 101 5.18 -1.33 9.07
CA GLY A 101 6.21 -2.35 9.26
C GLY A 101 6.42 -2.77 10.71
N VAL A 102 7.55 -3.44 10.98
CA VAL A 102 7.92 -3.87 12.33
C VAL A 102 8.31 -2.66 13.19
N PRO A 103 7.67 -2.46 14.37
CA PRO A 103 8.00 -1.31 15.21
C PRO A 103 9.47 -1.31 15.65
N GLN A 104 10.15 -0.18 15.53
CA GLN A 104 11.55 -0.02 15.96
C GLN A 104 11.77 -0.41 17.43
N ALA A 105 10.75 -0.19 18.27
CA ALA A 105 10.78 -0.62 19.68
C ALA A 105 10.83 -2.14 19.85
N ALA A 106 10.25 -2.92 18.92
CA ALA A 106 10.33 -4.37 18.91
C ALA A 106 11.74 -4.85 18.50
N LEU A 107 12.32 -4.22 17.47
CA LEU A 107 13.69 -4.51 17.01
C LEU A 107 14.73 -4.20 18.08
N SER A 108 14.64 -3.03 18.72
CA SER A 108 15.57 -2.63 19.78
C SER A 108 15.52 -3.50 21.03
N GLN A 109 14.42 -4.24 21.24
CA GLN A 109 14.24 -5.19 22.33
C GLN A 109 14.52 -6.65 21.93
N ASP A 110 14.97 -6.90 20.69
CA ASP A 110 15.22 -8.23 20.13
C ASP A 110 14.00 -9.17 20.24
N LEU A 111 12.80 -8.63 19.95
CA LEU A 111 11.55 -9.36 20.05
C LEU A 111 11.13 -10.07 18.77
N VAL A 112 11.75 -9.73 17.62
CA VAL A 112 11.37 -10.20 16.28
C VAL A 112 12.46 -11.07 15.69
N TYR A 113 12.06 -12.19 15.11
CA TYR A 113 12.95 -13.17 14.50
C TYR A 113 13.54 -12.63 13.19
N ASP A 114 14.83 -12.84 12.98
CA ASP A 114 15.53 -12.55 11.72
C ASP A 114 15.25 -13.65 10.70
N LEU A 115 14.47 -13.34 9.68
CA LEU A 115 14.07 -14.27 8.63
C LEU A 115 15.15 -14.49 7.56
N LYS A 116 16.15 -13.59 7.47
CA LYS A 116 17.16 -13.65 6.39
C LYS A 116 17.94 -14.96 6.35
N PRO A 117 18.45 -15.51 7.48
CA PRO A 117 19.11 -16.81 7.46
C PRO A 117 18.22 -17.93 6.92
N TYR A 118 16.96 -17.96 7.30
CA TYR A 118 16.01 -18.97 6.80
C TYR A 118 15.74 -18.84 5.30
N ILE A 119 15.59 -17.61 4.80
CA ILE A 119 15.41 -17.32 3.37
C ILE A 119 16.63 -17.80 2.59
N ASP A 120 17.84 -17.48 3.07
CA ASP A 120 19.10 -17.82 2.40
C ASP A 120 19.35 -19.33 2.39
N GLU A 121 19.16 -20.01 3.50
CA GLU A 121 19.36 -21.46 3.64
C GLU A 121 18.38 -22.29 2.81
N ASN A 122 17.17 -21.78 2.60
CA ASN A 122 16.12 -22.46 1.83
C ASN A 122 16.03 -22.00 0.36
N GLY A 123 16.87 -21.05 -0.09
CA GLY A 123 16.86 -20.53 -1.45
C GLY A 123 15.55 -19.84 -1.83
N LEU A 124 14.97 -19.05 -0.91
CA LEU A 124 13.67 -18.42 -1.07
C LEU A 124 13.73 -16.99 -1.63
N GLN A 125 14.90 -16.51 -2.10
CA GLN A 125 15.07 -15.15 -2.58
C GLN A 125 14.04 -14.77 -3.67
N ASP A 126 13.85 -15.64 -4.66
CA ASP A 126 12.86 -15.42 -5.72
C ASP A 126 11.42 -15.53 -5.20
N ALA A 127 11.19 -16.38 -4.19
CA ALA A 127 9.87 -16.54 -3.58
C ALA A 127 9.43 -15.31 -2.79
N VAL A 128 10.36 -14.62 -2.13
CA VAL A 128 10.06 -13.39 -1.38
C VAL A 128 10.22 -12.11 -2.24
N GLY A 129 10.88 -12.20 -3.40
CA GLY A 129 11.03 -11.13 -4.38
C GLY A 129 11.58 -9.83 -3.78
N LEU A 130 10.89 -8.70 -3.99
CA LEU A 130 11.32 -7.39 -3.49
C LEU A 130 11.51 -7.31 -1.98
N ASN A 131 10.86 -8.18 -1.19
CA ASN A 131 11.11 -8.22 0.26
C ASN A 131 12.59 -8.46 0.60
N TYR A 132 13.29 -9.25 -0.23
CA TYR A 132 14.69 -9.57 0.03
C TYR A 132 15.61 -8.35 0.02
N THR A 133 15.26 -7.32 -0.77
CA THR A 133 16.05 -6.10 -0.89
C THR A 133 15.46 -4.93 -0.13
N GLN A 134 14.15 -4.76 -0.15
CA GLN A 134 13.50 -3.59 0.49
C GLN A 134 13.36 -3.74 2.00
N HIS A 135 13.29 -4.97 2.52
CA HIS A 135 13.26 -5.24 3.96
C HIS A 135 14.64 -5.58 4.55
N ASP A 136 15.70 -5.52 3.76
CA ASP A 136 17.07 -5.71 4.28
C ASP A 136 17.48 -4.50 5.14
N MET A 137 17.57 -4.75 6.44
CA MET A 137 17.99 -3.78 7.45
C MET A 137 19.37 -4.20 7.96
N ASP A 138 20.42 -3.67 7.34
CA ASP A 138 21.83 -3.99 7.71
C ASP A 138 22.14 -5.51 7.69
N GLY A 139 21.57 -6.23 6.74
CA GLY A 139 21.77 -7.67 6.59
C GLY A 139 20.77 -8.54 7.35
N HIS A 140 19.65 -7.97 7.81
CA HIS A 140 18.57 -8.65 8.52
C HIS A 140 17.22 -8.39 7.83
N ILE A 141 16.31 -9.36 7.84
CA ILE A 141 14.93 -9.25 7.34
C ILE A 141 13.99 -9.65 8.46
N TYR A 142 13.13 -8.74 8.90
CA TYR A 142 12.24 -8.96 10.04
C TYR A 142 10.77 -9.15 9.65
N ALA A 143 10.42 -8.92 8.39
CA ALA A 143 9.09 -9.20 7.86
C ALA A 143 9.17 -9.60 6.39
N VAL A 144 8.17 -10.36 5.91
CA VAL A 144 7.97 -10.72 4.50
C VAL A 144 6.52 -10.51 4.15
N HIS A 145 6.24 -9.57 3.25
CA HIS A 145 4.90 -9.35 2.74
C HIS A 145 4.56 -10.39 1.68
N ASP A 146 3.34 -10.88 1.71
CA ASP A 146 2.84 -11.91 0.80
C ASP A 146 2.33 -11.37 -0.54
N GLN A 147 2.50 -10.08 -0.80
CA GLN A 147 2.16 -9.41 -2.05
C GLN A 147 3.03 -8.16 -2.22
N ILE A 148 3.13 -7.64 -3.44
CA ILE A 148 3.82 -6.38 -3.72
C ILE A 148 2.79 -5.30 -4.04
N GLU A 149 2.78 -4.24 -3.25
CA GLU A 149 1.96 -3.08 -3.55
C GLU A 149 2.54 -2.32 -4.75
N SER A 150 1.90 -2.46 -5.89
CA SER A 150 2.38 -1.96 -7.17
C SER A 150 1.46 -0.88 -7.69
N ARG A 151 2.05 0.24 -8.11
CA ARG A 151 1.34 1.42 -8.61
C ARG A 151 1.89 1.85 -9.96
N GLY A 152 0.98 2.30 -10.81
CA GLY A 152 1.22 2.85 -12.12
C GLY A 152 0.11 3.81 -12.53
N LEU A 153 -0.17 3.85 -13.78
CA LEU A 153 -1.25 4.62 -14.38
C LEU A 153 -2.22 3.68 -15.08
N TRP A 154 -3.45 4.16 -15.22
CA TRP A 154 -4.45 3.59 -16.11
C TRP A 154 -4.88 4.69 -17.08
N TYR A 155 -4.93 4.43 -18.38
CA TYR A 155 -5.34 5.43 -19.35
C TYR A 155 -6.49 4.93 -20.24
N ASN A 156 -7.31 5.87 -20.71
CA ASN A 156 -8.41 5.59 -21.62
C ASN A 156 -7.95 5.82 -23.06
N SER A 157 -7.71 4.74 -23.79
CA SER A 157 -7.20 4.77 -25.16
C SER A 157 -8.15 5.47 -26.14
N ASP A 158 -9.47 5.39 -25.94
CA ASP A 158 -10.46 6.09 -26.76
C ASP A 158 -10.35 7.62 -26.61
N ILE A 159 -10.08 8.10 -25.40
CA ILE A 159 -9.85 9.53 -25.13
C ILE A 159 -8.52 9.97 -25.74
N PHE A 160 -7.48 9.15 -25.60
CA PHE A 160 -6.16 9.41 -26.19
C PHE A 160 -6.27 9.52 -27.73
N GLU A 161 -6.97 8.58 -28.37
CA GLU A 161 -7.22 8.63 -29.82
C GLU A 161 -7.95 9.90 -30.23
N LYS A 162 -9.05 10.27 -29.53
CA LYS A 162 -9.80 11.52 -29.80
C LYS A 162 -8.96 12.77 -29.63
N ALA A 163 -8.02 12.79 -28.69
CA ALA A 163 -7.11 13.91 -28.45
C ALA A 163 -5.87 13.89 -29.37
N GLY A 164 -5.71 12.84 -30.17
CA GLY A 164 -4.53 12.65 -31.02
C GLY A 164 -3.24 12.44 -30.24
N ILE A 165 -3.34 11.74 -29.11
CA ILE A 165 -2.23 11.44 -28.20
C ILE A 165 -1.81 9.99 -28.42
N THR A 166 -0.52 9.72 -28.30
CA THR A 166 0.09 8.39 -28.32
C THR A 166 0.74 8.10 -26.97
N GLU A 167 1.27 6.90 -26.78
CA GLU A 167 2.02 6.51 -25.58
C GLU A 167 3.28 7.36 -25.33
N GLU A 168 3.72 8.17 -26.32
CA GLU A 168 4.77 9.19 -26.13
C GLU A 168 4.41 10.19 -25.02
N ALA A 169 3.13 10.31 -24.65
CA ALA A 169 2.68 11.07 -23.49
C ALA A 169 3.31 10.61 -22.16
N PHE A 170 3.76 9.36 -22.07
CA PHE A 170 4.41 8.80 -20.90
C PHE A 170 5.95 8.81 -20.97
N ALA A 171 6.54 9.51 -21.95
CA ALA A 171 7.99 9.62 -22.07
C ALA A 171 8.63 10.38 -20.90
N ASP A 172 8.00 11.48 -20.46
CA ASP A 172 8.39 12.31 -19.33
C ASP A 172 7.20 13.12 -18.80
N TRP A 173 7.37 13.80 -17.66
CA TRP A 173 6.29 14.57 -17.02
C TRP A 173 5.87 15.83 -17.80
N ASP A 174 6.75 16.41 -18.61
CA ASP A 174 6.41 17.54 -19.48
C ASP A 174 5.48 17.08 -20.60
N SER A 175 5.83 15.98 -21.29
CA SER A 175 5.00 15.33 -22.32
C SER A 175 3.65 14.90 -21.77
N PHE A 176 3.62 14.38 -20.52
CA PHE A 176 2.39 14.05 -19.83
C PHE A 176 1.51 15.29 -19.61
N GLY A 177 2.08 16.39 -19.12
CA GLY A 177 1.36 17.65 -18.90
C GLY A 177 0.73 18.18 -20.18
N GLU A 178 1.48 18.21 -21.30
CA GLU A 178 0.99 18.62 -22.62
C GLU A 178 -0.16 17.71 -23.11
N ALA A 179 -0.06 16.41 -22.87
CA ALA A 179 -1.11 15.46 -23.24
C ALA A 179 -2.39 15.72 -22.43
N MET A 180 -2.28 15.95 -21.13
CA MET A 180 -3.44 16.26 -20.27
C MET A 180 -4.13 17.57 -20.66
N GLU A 181 -3.39 18.58 -21.11
CA GLU A 181 -3.97 19.81 -21.67
C GLU A 181 -4.81 19.55 -22.92
N LYS A 182 -4.34 18.70 -23.83
CA LYS A 182 -5.09 18.31 -25.05
C LYS A 182 -6.38 17.58 -24.69
N ILE A 183 -6.35 16.71 -23.66
CA ILE A 183 -7.54 15.99 -23.21
C ILE A 183 -8.57 16.97 -22.65
N ARG A 184 -8.17 17.87 -21.75
CA ARG A 184 -9.07 18.90 -21.18
C ARG A 184 -9.66 19.83 -22.26
N ALA A 185 -9.01 19.99 -23.38
CA ALA A 185 -9.51 20.79 -24.51
C ALA A 185 -10.57 20.10 -25.36
N LEU A 186 -10.83 18.79 -25.16
CA LEU A 186 -11.85 18.05 -25.91
C LEU A 186 -13.26 18.45 -25.53
N ASP A 187 -13.55 18.53 -24.23
CA ASP A 187 -14.87 18.88 -23.68
C ASP A 187 -14.72 19.37 -22.24
N GLU A 188 -15.65 20.22 -21.74
CA GLU A 188 -15.68 20.71 -20.36
C GLU A 188 -15.90 19.58 -19.34
N ASP A 189 -16.52 18.46 -19.76
CA ASP A 189 -16.84 17.31 -18.93
C ASP A 189 -15.77 16.20 -18.99
N VAL A 190 -14.63 16.44 -19.63
CA VAL A 190 -13.54 15.46 -19.73
C VAL A 190 -12.33 15.92 -18.92
N TYR A 191 -11.87 15.05 -18.03
CA TYR A 191 -10.75 15.30 -17.13
C TYR A 191 -9.43 14.86 -17.75
N GLY A 192 -8.37 15.61 -17.55
CA GLY A 192 -7.03 15.22 -17.98
C GLY A 192 -6.61 13.95 -17.26
N TYR A 193 -6.52 14.04 -15.93
CA TYR A 193 -6.24 12.91 -15.07
C TYR A 193 -6.98 13.01 -13.73
N ILE A 194 -7.09 11.89 -13.04
CA ILE A 194 -7.57 11.75 -11.68
C ILE A 194 -6.44 11.18 -10.85
N ALA A 195 -5.97 11.93 -9.86
CA ALA A 195 -4.91 11.49 -8.96
C ALA A 195 -5.41 11.30 -7.53
N GLY A 196 -6.25 12.19 -7.02
CA GLY A 196 -6.68 12.16 -5.62
C GLY A 196 -5.48 12.11 -4.69
N GLN A 197 -5.45 11.13 -3.80
CA GLN A 197 -4.28 10.88 -2.93
C GLN A 197 -3.03 10.43 -3.70
N GLY A 198 -3.16 10.01 -4.94
CA GLY A 198 -2.04 9.61 -5.79
C GLY A 198 -1.21 10.77 -6.35
N SER A 199 -1.52 12.04 -6.05
CA SER A 199 -0.69 13.17 -6.45
C SER A 199 0.74 13.09 -5.88
N SER A 200 0.94 12.47 -4.71
CA SER A 200 2.27 12.22 -4.15
C SER A 200 3.11 11.25 -5.00
N TYR A 201 2.48 10.41 -5.84
CA TYR A 201 3.22 9.52 -6.76
C TYR A 201 3.98 10.32 -7.83
N ILE A 202 3.51 11.51 -8.19
CA ILE A 202 4.26 12.41 -9.09
C ILE A 202 5.56 12.84 -8.39
N VAL A 203 5.49 13.24 -7.12
CA VAL A 203 6.68 13.60 -6.33
C VAL A 203 7.64 12.41 -6.26
N ASN A 204 7.13 11.23 -5.92
CA ASN A 204 7.91 9.99 -5.82
C ASN A 204 8.66 9.70 -7.13
N THR A 205 7.97 9.72 -8.25
CA THR A 205 8.53 9.32 -9.56
C THR A 205 9.38 10.41 -10.21
N VAL A 206 9.10 11.68 -9.99
CA VAL A 206 10.00 12.76 -10.41
C VAL A 206 11.33 12.69 -9.64
N MET A 207 11.31 12.46 -8.34
CA MET A 207 12.54 12.22 -7.58
C MET A 207 13.28 10.98 -8.10
N ALA A 208 12.57 9.88 -8.34
CA ALA A 208 13.15 8.63 -8.83
C ALA A 208 13.76 8.74 -10.24
N SER A 209 13.48 9.81 -10.99
CA SER A 209 14.08 10.04 -12.32
C SER A 209 15.57 10.40 -12.24
N THR A 210 16.11 10.65 -11.07
CA THR A 210 17.54 10.92 -10.84
C THR A 210 18.12 9.94 -9.82
N ASP A 211 19.40 9.58 -9.98
CA ASP A 211 20.10 8.69 -9.03
C ASP A 211 20.11 9.23 -7.60
N GLU A 212 20.25 10.57 -7.44
CA GLU A 212 20.27 11.20 -6.12
C GLU A 212 18.89 11.21 -5.47
N GLY A 213 17.85 11.60 -6.22
CA GLY A 213 16.47 11.58 -5.72
C GLY A 213 16.01 10.15 -5.37
N LYS A 214 16.42 9.13 -6.15
CA LYS A 214 16.15 7.73 -5.82
C LYS A 214 16.77 7.32 -4.48
N LYS A 215 18.05 7.68 -4.24
CA LYS A 215 18.69 7.41 -2.94
C LYS A 215 17.99 8.12 -1.77
N MET A 216 17.50 9.34 -1.98
CA MET A 216 16.72 10.06 -0.96
C MET A 216 15.43 9.32 -0.61
N LEU A 217 14.72 8.78 -1.61
CA LEU A 217 13.50 7.99 -1.42
C LEU A 217 13.75 6.65 -0.69
N GLU A 218 14.91 6.04 -0.90
CA GLU A 218 15.33 4.79 -0.26
C GLU A 218 15.93 4.99 1.15
N SER A 219 16.00 6.23 1.63
CA SER A 219 16.56 6.61 2.93
C SER A 219 15.51 7.27 3.82
N GLU A 220 15.77 7.34 5.12
CA GLU A 220 14.96 8.13 6.04
C GLU A 220 14.92 9.61 5.61
N LEU A 221 13.77 10.25 5.80
CA LEU A 221 13.63 11.67 5.49
C LEU A 221 14.49 12.52 6.44
N THR A 222 15.29 13.39 5.86
CA THR A 222 16.19 14.31 6.60
C THR A 222 15.90 15.76 6.22
N GLU A 223 16.38 16.71 7.05
CA GLU A 223 16.31 18.13 6.74
C GLU A 223 17.04 18.47 5.42
N ASP A 224 18.14 17.76 5.12
CA ASP A 224 18.87 17.94 3.85
C ASP A 224 18.01 17.51 2.65
N THR A 225 17.28 16.39 2.76
CA THR A 225 16.34 15.94 1.73
C THR A 225 15.20 16.93 1.53
N ILE A 226 14.59 17.42 2.63
CA ILE A 226 13.49 18.40 2.59
C ILE A 226 13.92 19.71 1.89
N ASN A 227 15.18 20.09 2.04
CA ASN A 227 15.75 21.31 1.45
C ASN A 227 16.47 21.08 0.11
N SER A 228 16.43 19.87 -0.45
CA SER A 228 17.11 19.53 -1.69
C SER A 228 16.44 20.16 -2.92
N GLU A 229 17.21 20.30 -4.00
CA GLU A 229 16.70 20.74 -5.31
C GLU A 229 15.79 19.67 -5.92
N GLU A 230 16.09 18.40 -5.70
CA GLU A 230 15.32 17.24 -6.17
C GLU A 230 13.91 17.24 -5.60
N PHE A 231 13.77 17.39 -4.28
CA PHE A 231 12.45 17.44 -3.64
C PHE A 231 11.66 18.69 -4.05
N ALA A 232 12.33 19.83 -4.14
CA ALA A 232 11.71 21.09 -4.59
C ALA A 232 11.21 20.98 -6.04
N ALA A 233 12.00 20.41 -6.94
CA ALA A 233 11.61 20.21 -8.34
C ALA A 233 10.42 19.23 -8.44
N ALA A 234 10.48 18.11 -7.72
CA ALA A 234 9.44 17.11 -7.74
C ALA A 234 8.10 17.66 -7.20
N PHE A 235 8.10 18.34 -6.07
CA PHE A 235 6.91 18.97 -5.53
C PHE A 235 6.31 20.01 -6.48
N LYS A 236 7.15 20.88 -7.08
CA LYS A 236 6.68 21.91 -8.01
C LYS A 236 6.12 21.32 -9.31
N THR A 237 6.70 20.23 -9.81
CA THR A 237 6.16 19.51 -10.97
C THR A 237 4.76 18.99 -10.64
N ALA A 238 4.58 18.30 -9.53
CA ALA A 238 3.27 17.79 -9.09
C ALA A 238 2.26 18.93 -8.89
N ALA A 239 2.65 19.99 -8.16
CA ALA A 239 1.78 21.13 -7.87
C ALA A 239 1.34 21.89 -9.12
N ASN A 240 2.23 22.08 -10.11
CA ASN A 240 1.88 22.72 -11.36
C ASN A 240 0.91 21.86 -12.20
N LEU A 241 1.14 20.55 -12.27
CA LEU A 241 0.23 19.61 -12.94
C LEU A 241 -1.15 19.60 -12.29
N ASP A 242 -1.22 19.51 -10.95
CA ASP A 242 -2.47 19.51 -10.21
C ASP A 242 -3.23 20.84 -10.35
N GLN A 243 -2.52 21.98 -10.31
CA GLN A 243 -3.15 23.28 -10.50
C GLN A 243 -3.69 23.46 -11.91
N ALA A 244 -2.99 22.95 -12.93
CA ALA A 244 -3.46 22.95 -14.32
C ALA A 244 -4.62 22.00 -14.55
N ASN A 245 -4.67 20.88 -13.81
CA ASN A 245 -5.76 19.90 -13.90
C ASN A 245 -7.04 20.37 -13.20
N GLY A 246 -6.92 21.15 -12.13
CA GLY A 246 -8.03 21.74 -11.36
C GLY A 246 -8.35 20.97 -10.07
N SER A 247 -8.78 21.72 -9.05
CA SER A 247 -9.00 21.17 -7.69
C SER A 247 -10.14 20.15 -7.64
N GLU A 248 -11.17 20.30 -8.48
CA GLU A 248 -12.30 19.36 -8.57
C GLU A 248 -11.89 17.96 -9.03
N HIS A 249 -10.68 17.81 -9.63
CA HIS A 249 -10.17 16.55 -10.17
C HIS A 249 -9.10 15.93 -9.28
N THR A 250 -8.61 16.66 -8.29
CA THR A 250 -7.51 16.22 -7.42
C THR A 250 -7.86 16.22 -5.93
N THR A 251 -8.96 16.86 -5.51
CA THR A 251 -9.29 17.07 -4.08
C THR A 251 -10.53 16.34 -3.57
N ASP A 252 -11.33 15.75 -4.47
CA ASP A 252 -12.52 15.00 -4.06
C ASP A 252 -12.16 13.61 -3.51
N ASP A 253 -13.09 12.98 -2.81
CA ASP A 253 -12.86 11.64 -2.31
C ASP A 253 -12.63 10.66 -3.47
N ASN A 254 -11.73 9.72 -3.24
CA ASN A 254 -11.28 8.79 -4.28
C ASN A 254 -12.42 7.97 -4.90
N GLY A 255 -13.52 7.72 -4.17
CA GLY A 255 -14.61 6.89 -4.65
C GLY A 255 -15.37 7.50 -5.81
N ASN A 256 -15.73 8.78 -5.70
CA ASN A 256 -16.49 9.48 -6.74
C ASN A 256 -15.63 9.73 -8.00
N LEU A 257 -14.40 10.19 -7.81
CA LEU A 257 -13.48 10.45 -8.92
C LEU A 257 -13.09 9.16 -9.66
N MET A 258 -12.84 8.07 -8.94
CA MET A 258 -12.57 6.78 -9.56
C MET A 258 -13.72 6.29 -10.45
N ALA A 259 -14.99 6.58 -10.07
CA ALA A 259 -16.14 6.23 -10.89
C ALA A 259 -16.17 7.04 -12.21
N GLU A 260 -15.70 8.30 -12.23
CA GLU A 260 -15.61 9.08 -13.46
C GLU A 260 -14.64 8.45 -14.48
N PHE A 261 -13.58 7.78 -14.03
CA PHE A 261 -12.68 7.03 -14.89
C PHE A 261 -13.22 5.61 -15.18
N ASN A 262 -13.45 4.81 -14.14
CA ASN A 262 -13.72 3.38 -14.27
C ASN A 262 -15.12 3.04 -14.81
N THR A 263 -16.10 3.94 -14.62
CA THR A 263 -17.52 3.68 -14.95
C THR A 263 -18.03 4.63 -16.03
N ASN A 264 -17.71 5.92 -15.90
CA ASN A 264 -18.25 6.94 -16.79
C ASN A 264 -17.35 7.22 -18.01
N GLY A 265 -16.08 6.77 -18.01
CA GLY A 265 -15.13 6.95 -19.09
C GLY A 265 -14.83 8.42 -19.43
N LYS A 266 -14.82 9.31 -18.39
CA LYS A 266 -14.69 10.75 -18.55
C LYS A 266 -13.29 11.30 -18.22
N ALA A 267 -12.35 10.47 -17.83
CA ALA A 267 -10.98 10.90 -17.57
C ALA A 267 -9.97 10.21 -18.50
N GLY A 268 -8.94 10.94 -18.89
CA GLY A 268 -7.87 10.40 -19.73
C GLY A 268 -6.97 9.44 -18.98
N VAL A 269 -6.62 9.76 -17.74
CA VAL A 269 -5.70 8.95 -16.91
C VAL A 269 -6.22 8.86 -15.46
N LEU A 270 -5.99 7.71 -14.83
CA LEU A 270 -6.18 7.48 -13.40
C LEU A 270 -4.85 7.03 -12.77
N PHE A 271 -4.45 7.67 -11.68
CA PHE A 271 -3.34 7.22 -10.83
C PHE A 271 -3.85 6.20 -9.82
N ASN A 272 -3.48 4.95 -9.98
CA ASN A 272 -3.93 3.89 -9.06
C ASN A 272 -2.98 2.69 -9.11
N GLY A 273 -3.17 1.75 -8.19
CA GLY A 273 -2.46 0.48 -8.20
C GLY A 273 -2.99 -0.51 -9.24
N VAL A 274 -2.28 -1.61 -9.38
CA VAL A 274 -2.64 -2.71 -10.29
C VAL A 274 -4.03 -3.29 -9.99
N TRP A 275 -4.47 -3.23 -8.73
CA TRP A 275 -5.80 -3.66 -8.27
C TRP A 275 -6.98 -2.92 -8.93
N ASN A 276 -6.72 -1.78 -9.59
CA ASN A 276 -7.78 -1.07 -10.31
C ASN A 276 -8.41 -1.91 -11.43
N ALA A 277 -7.72 -2.95 -11.90
CA ALA A 277 -8.22 -3.87 -12.92
C ALA A 277 -9.66 -4.37 -12.63
N SER A 278 -9.95 -4.67 -11.35
CA SER A 278 -11.29 -5.14 -10.91
C SER A 278 -12.35 -4.04 -10.84
N GLY A 279 -11.94 -2.77 -10.78
CA GLY A 279 -12.84 -1.63 -10.72
C GLY A 279 -13.36 -1.15 -12.08
N ILE A 280 -12.79 -1.64 -13.17
CA ILE A 280 -13.12 -1.21 -14.53
C ILE A 280 -14.46 -1.79 -14.96
N ASP A 281 -15.42 -0.93 -15.37
CA ASP A 281 -16.70 -1.39 -15.92
C ASP A 281 -16.49 -2.22 -17.19
N ALA A 282 -17.26 -3.28 -17.34
CA ALA A 282 -17.14 -4.21 -18.46
C ALA A 282 -17.26 -3.55 -19.83
N SER A 283 -17.98 -2.41 -19.94
CA SER A 283 -18.11 -1.64 -21.18
C SER A 283 -16.87 -0.83 -21.55
N LEU A 284 -15.94 -0.62 -20.61
CA LEU A 284 -14.72 0.16 -20.76
C LEU A 284 -13.44 -0.69 -20.79
N THR A 285 -13.56 -2.01 -20.54
CA THR A 285 -12.40 -2.90 -20.40
C THR A 285 -11.48 -2.87 -21.64
N ASP A 286 -12.04 -2.76 -22.84
CA ASP A 286 -11.25 -2.70 -24.09
C ASP A 286 -10.58 -1.34 -24.31
N ALA A 287 -11.08 -0.28 -23.67
CA ALA A 287 -10.57 1.07 -23.81
C ALA A 287 -9.56 1.46 -22.70
N ILE A 288 -9.62 0.81 -21.54
CA ILE A 288 -8.74 1.14 -20.42
C ILE A 288 -7.52 0.22 -20.43
N GLU A 289 -6.34 0.82 -20.48
CA GLU A 289 -5.04 0.14 -20.50
C GLU A 289 -4.16 0.59 -19.34
N PRO A 290 -3.34 -0.32 -18.77
CA PRO A 290 -2.32 0.08 -17.78
C PRO A 290 -1.13 0.75 -18.47
N ALA A 291 -0.45 1.64 -17.75
CA ALA A 291 0.82 2.23 -18.13
C ALA A 291 1.71 2.48 -16.91
N LEU A 292 3.01 2.58 -17.12
CA LEU A 292 3.95 3.06 -16.11
C LEU A 292 3.89 4.58 -15.96
N PHE A 293 4.42 5.09 -14.86
CA PHE A 293 4.62 6.54 -14.73
C PHE A 293 5.61 7.05 -15.78
N PRO A 294 5.51 8.34 -16.15
CA PRO A 294 6.42 8.95 -17.10
C PRO A 294 7.89 8.67 -16.78
N GLY A 295 8.65 8.33 -17.83
CA GLY A 295 10.04 7.89 -17.70
C GLY A 295 10.21 6.39 -17.45
N ASN A 296 9.20 5.57 -17.72
CA ASN A 296 9.20 4.11 -17.52
C ASN A 296 9.50 3.71 -16.04
N ILE A 297 8.85 4.43 -15.11
CA ILE A 297 9.03 4.27 -13.67
C ILE A 297 7.81 3.58 -13.07
N ALA A 298 8.04 2.61 -12.19
CA ALA A 298 7.01 1.98 -11.35
C ALA A 298 7.27 2.29 -9.87
N ILE A 299 6.18 2.42 -9.10
CA ILE A 299 6.25 2.38 -7.63
C ILE A 299 5.85 0.96 -7.22
N ALA A 300 6.77 0.24 -6.56
CA ALA A 300 6.50 -1.09 -6.05
C ALA A 300 7.14 -1.26 -4.67
N SER A 301 6.32 -1.64 -3.69
CA SER A 301 6.71 -1.70 -2.30
C SER A 301 6.36 -3.04 -1.68
N ALA A 302 7.29 -3.60 -0.93
CA ALA A 302 7.03 -4.80 -0.14
C ALA A 302 6.07 -4.53 1.04
N GLY A 303 5.90 -3.27 1.45
CA GLY A 303 4.95 -2.91 2.52
C GLY A 303 5.36 -3.44 3.89
N GLY A 304 4.38 -3.85 4.71
CA GLY A 304 4.60 -4.48 6.02
C GLY A 304 4.96 -5.95 5.92
N GLY A 305 4.04 -6.83 6.28
CA GLY A 305 4.16 -8.27 6.06
C GLY A 305 4.18 -9.14 7.31
N LEU A 306 4.50 -10.40 7.12
CA LEU A 306 4.51 -11.43 8.15
C LEU A 306 5.79 -11.33 8.98
N ALA A 307 5.64 -11.07 10.28
CA ALA A 307 6.71 -10.99 11.26
C ALA A 307 6.52 -12.05 12.35
N VAL A 308 7.62 -12.65 12.80
CA VAL A 308 7.67 -13.80 13.73
C VAL A 308 8.31 -13.37 15.04
N ALA A 309 7.78 -13.80 16.19
CA ALA A 309 8.40 -13.56 17.47
C ALA A 309 9.73 -14.34 17.65
N ASN A 310 10.72 -13.72 18.30
CA ASN A 310 12.04 -14.31 18.47
C ASN A 310 12.11 -15.33 19.63
N ASN A 311 11.20 -15.26 20.61
CA ASN A 311 11.28 -16.05 21.85
C ASN A 311 10.20 -17.15 21.94
N MET A 312 9.99 -17.90 20.86
CA MET A 312 9.08 -19.05 20.81
C MET A 312 9.83 -20.37 21.03
N SER A 313 9.09 -21.47 21.20
CA SER A 313 9.68 -22.82 21.12
C SER A 313 10.17 -23.12 19.70
N ASP A 314 11.10 -24.07 19.56
CA ASP A 314 11.61 -24.47 18.26
C ASP A 314 10.48 -24.95 17.35
N GLU A 315 9.49 -25.68 17.87
CA GLU A 315 8.36 -26.21 17.11
C GLU A 315 7.42 -25.09 16.61
N LYS A 316 7.16 -24.06 17.43
CA LYS A 316 6.38 -22.90 16.98
C LYS A 316 7.13 -22.10 15.93
N THR A 317 8.43 -21.88 16.12
CA THR A 317 9.27 -21.15 15.17
C THR A 317 9.30 -21.87 13.82
N GLU A 318 9.50 -23.21 13.83
CA GLU A 318 9.48 -24.02 12.60
C GLU A 318 8.14 -23.89 11.87
N LEU A 319 7.00 -23.98 12.56
CA LEU A 319 5.68 -23.85 11.96
C LEU A 319 5.43 -22.43 11.40
N ALA A 320 5.91 -21.37 12.07
CA ALA A 320 5.82 -20.00 11.57
C ALA A 320 6.65 -19.79 10.29
N LEU A 321 7.85 -20.36 10.24
CA LEU A 321 8.71 -20.31 9.06
C LEU A 321 8.14 -21.13 7.90
N GLU A 322 7.52 -22.30 8.18
CA GLU A 322 6.76 -23.05 7.17
C GLU A 322 5.57 -22.27 6.62
N PHE A 323 4.88 -21.49 7.47
CA PHE A 323 3.80 -20.62 7.02
C PHE A 323 4.31 -19.51 6.08
N ILE A 324 5.42 -18.84 6.39
CA ILE A 324 6.03 -17.85 5.49
C ILE A 324 6.37 -18.50 4.13
N LYS A 325 7.01 -19.66 4.15
CA LYS A 325 7.32 -20.41 2.93
C LYS A 325 6.07 -20.81 2.15
N TYR A 326 4.99 -21.18 2.83
CA TYR A 326 3.70 -21.49 2.22
C TYR A 326 3.09 -20.25 1.57
N MET A 327 3.02 -19.13 2.27
CA MET A 327 2.45 -17.88 1.76
C MET A 327 3.20 -17.33 0.54
N THR A 328 4.51 -17.52 0.48
CA THR A 328 5.36 -17.09 -0.64
C THR A 328 5.53 -18.14 -1.73
N SER A 329 4.90 -19.32 -1.62
CA SER A 329 4.95 -20.35 -2.67
C SER A 329 4.20 -19.92 -3.93
N ALA A 330 4.63 -20.36 -5.11
CA ALA A 330 3.98 -20.03 -6.37
C ALA A 330 2.48 -20.39 -6.36
N GLU A 331 2.11 -21.57 -5.83
CA GLU A 331 0.72 -22.00 -5.73
C GLU A 331 -0.16 -21.01 -4.93
N VAL A 332 0.31 -20.53 -3.79
CA VAL A 332 -0.44 -19.57 -2.96
C VAL A 332 -0.45 -18.19 -3.62
N GLN A 333 0.66 -17.79 -4.22
CA GLN A 333 0.77 -16.51 -4.92
C GLN A 333 -0.13 -16.43 -6.16
N GLU A 334 -0.36 -17.53 -6.87
CA GLU A 334 -1.37 -17.63 -7.93
C GLU A 334 -2.81 -17.45 -7.38
N LYS A 335 -3.11 -18.01 -6.20
CA LYS A 335 -4.41 -17.80 -5.52
C LYS A 335 -4.58 -16.35 -5.08
N ILE A 336 -3.53 -15.70 -4.55
CA ILE A 336 -3.52 -14.29 -4.20
C ILE A 336 -3.71 -13.42 -5.45
N PHE A 337 -2.97 -13.68 -6.51
CA PHE A 337 -3.11 -12.95 -7.77
C PHE A 337 -4.55 -12.98 -8.30
N THR A 338 -5.15 -14.17 -8.40
CA THR A 338 -6.47 -14.32 -8.98
C THR A 338 -7.61 -13.91 -8.06
N GLY A 339 -7.49 -14.15 -6.76
CA GLY A 339 -8.56 -13.93 -5.79
C GLY A 339 -8.49 -12.62 -5.03
N VAL A 340 -7.28 -12.11 -4.75
CA VAL A 340 -7.06 -10.82 -4.07
C VAL A 340 -6.82 -9.69 -5.08
N GLN A 341 -6.37 -10.06 -6.29
CA GLN A 341 -5.99 -9.13 -7.37
C GLN A 341 -4.79 -8.25 -6.98
N ALA A 342 -3.77 -8.86 -6.41
CA ALA A 342 -2.53 -8.22 -6.01
C ALA A 342 -1.34 -8.72 -6.86
N ASN A 343 -0.29 -7.90 -6.96
CA ASN A 343 0.96 -8.34 -7.59
C ASN A 343 1.66 -9.36 -6.70
N PRO A 344 1.98 -10.58 -7.19
CA PRO A 344 2.67 -11.59 -6.40
C PRO A 344 4.04 -11.12 -5.91
N CYS A 345 4.41 -11.48 -4.67
CA CYS A 345 5.78 -11.28 -4.21
C CYS A 345 6.75 -12.28 -4.88
N ASN A 346 6.28 -13.47 -5.20
CA ASN A 346 7.08 -14.53 -5.82
C ASN A 346 7.30 -14.26 -7.30
N THR A 347 8.54 -13.99 -7.68
CA THR A 347 8.94 -13.64 -9.06
C THR A 347 8.88 -14.83 -10.03
N THR A 348 8.69 -16.06 -9.53
CA THR A 348 8.55 -17.25 -10.38
C THR A 348 7.13 -17.51 -10.87
N VAL A 349 6.14 -16.70 -10.43
CA VAL A 349 4.75 -16.79 -10.93
C VAL A 349 4.69 -16.32 -12.37
N ASP A 350 4.18 -17.17 -13.25
CA ASP A 350 4.02 -16.83 -14.67
C ASP A 350 2.71 -16.07 -14.91
N LEU A 351 2.78 -14.76 -14.83
CA LEU A 351 1.63 -13.86 -15.04
C LEU A 351 1.04 -13.98 -16.45
N ASN A 352 1.85 -14.26 -17.46
CA ASN A 352 1.38 -14.43 -18.83
C ASN A 352 0.57 -15.72 -18.97
N ALA A 353 1.03 -16.82 -18.39
CA ALA A 353 0.25 -18.05 -18.37
C ALA A 353 -1.09 -17.88 -17.65
N LEU A 354 -1.11 -17.20 -16.50
CA LEU A 354 -2.34 -16.90 -15.76
C LEU A 354 -3.32 -16.03 -16.57
N ALA A 355 -2.79 -15.07 -17.33
CA ALA A 355 -3.61 -14.24 -18.23
C ALA A 355 -4.19 -15.04 -19.40
N GLU A 356 -3.40 -15.93 -20.02
CA GLU A 356 -3.83 -16.77 -21.15
C GLU A 356 -4.89 -17.80 -20.73
N GLU A 357 -4.80 -18.33 -19.52
CA GLU A 357 -5.75 -19.31 -18.97
C GLU A 357 -7.05 -18.68 -18.45
N SER A 358 -7.07 -17.35 -18.25
CA SER A 358 -8.21 -16.65 -17.67
C SER A 358 -9.22 -16.17 -18.73
N ASP A 359 -10.50 -16.53 -18.55
CA ASP A 359 -11.61 -15.95 -19.29
C ASP A 359 -12.00 -14.54 -18.75
N ASP A 360 -11.52 -14.18 -17.54
CA ASP A 360 -11.83 -12.91 -16.90
C ASP A 360 -10.94 -11.78 -17.43
N ALA A 361 -11.58 -10.72 -17.93
CA ALA A 361 -10.88 -9.56 -18.50
C ALA A 361 -10.10 -8.77 -17.44
N ALA A 362 -10.60 -8.69 -16.20
CA ALA A 362 -9.91 -8.00 -15.11
C ALA A 362 -8.59 -8.71 -14.76
N THR A 363 -8.60 -10.04 -14.70
CA THR A 363 -7.38 -10.85 -14.47
C THR A 363 -6.34 -10.62 -15.56
N ARG A 364 -6.74 -10.55 -16.83
CA ARG A 364 -5.80 -10.25 -17.94
C ARG A 364 -5.20 -8.84 -17.84
N LYS A 365 -6.02 -7.84 -17.48
CA LYS A 365 -5.55 -6.46 -17.27
C LYS A 365 -4.63 -6.36 -16.05
N LEU A 366 -4.94 -7.09 -14.98
CA LEU A 366 -4.07 -7.20 -13.81
C LEU A 366 -2.70 -7.78 -14.18
N ALA A 367 -2.68 -8.88 -14.93
CA ALA A 367 -1.43 -9.50 -15.37
C ALA A 367 -0.58 -8.55 -16.22
N GLN A 368 -1.22 -7.83 -17.14
CA GLN A 368 -0.55 -6.81 -17.96
C GLN A 368 0.06 -5.70 -17.08
N ALA A 369 -0.70 -5.17 -16.13
CA ALA A 369 -0.23 -4.12 -15.22
C ALA A 369 0.94 -4.61 -14.34
N CYS A 370 0.82 -5.81 -13.76
CA CYS A 370 1.89 -6.40 -12.95
C CYS A 370 3.15 -6.67 -13.77
N SER A 371 3.02 -7.19 -15.00
CA SER A 371 4.16 -7.43 -15.89
C SER A 371 4.89 -6.13 -16.24
N GLN A 372 4.15 -5.05 -16.54
CA GLN A 372 4.77 -3.73 -16.79
C GLN A 372 5.55 -3.24 -15.56
N VAL A 373 4.98 -3.36 -14.35
CA VAL A 373 5.68 -2.97 -13.11
C VAL A 373 6.96 -3.78 -12.91
N ASN A 374 6.90 -5.10 -13.15
CA ASN A 374 8.04 -5.98 -12.97
C ASN A 374 9.15 -5.77 -14.04
N GLU A 375 8.80 -5.21 -15.20
CA GLU A 375 9.70 -4.92 -16.33
C GLU A 375 10.11 -3.43 -16.43
N ALA A 376 9.69 -2.58 -15.49
CA ALA A 376 10.01 -1.16 -15.47
C ALA A 376 11.52 -0.91 -15.40
N ASP A 377 12.01 0.11 -16.12
CA ASP A 377 13.43 0.50 -16.11
C ASP A 377 13.87 0.97 -14.70
N THR A 378 12.96 1.61 -13.98
CA THR A 378 13.17 2.05 -12.61
C THR A 378 12.00 1.62 -11.74
N VAL A 379 12.31 0.85 -10.71
CA VAL A 379 11.36 0.54 -9.63
C VAL A 379 11.79 1.31 -8.40
N VAL A 380 10.85 2.01 -7.77
CA VAL A 380 11.08 2.81 -6.57
C VAL A 380 10.07 2.44 -5.48
N ILE A 381 10.51 2.52 -4.24
CA ILE A 381 9.62 2.35 -3.08
C ILE A 381 8.70 3.57 -2.92
N ASP A 382 7.47 3.35 -2.49
CA ASP A 382 6.55 4.44 -2.13
C ASP A 382 7.10 5.17 -0.88
N MET A 383 7.21 6.50 -0.96
CA MET A 383 7.70 7.32 0.15
C MET A 383 6.90 7.17 1.45
N ASN A 384 5.65 6.75 1.36
CA ASN A 384 4.83 6.43 2.53
C ASN A 384 5.49 5.33 3.42
N TYR A 385 6.24 4.39 2.82
CA TYR A 385 6.93 3.33 3.56
C TYR A 385 8.30 3.75 4.10
N THR A 386 8.99 4.67 3.44
CA THR A 386 10.32 5.12 3.87
C THR A 386 10.30 6.37 4.72
N TRP A 387 9.41 7.32 4.40
CA TRP A 387 9.30 8.60 5.11
C TRP A 387 8.14 8.63 6.12
N GLY A 388 7.22 7.65 6.04
CA GLY A 388 6.09 7.49 6.93
C GLY A 388 4.83 8.23 6.50
N SER A 389 3.69 7.71 6.99
CA SER A 389 2.35 8.15 6.55
C SER A 389 2.02 9.61 6.90
N ASP A 390 2.61 10.18 7.95
CA ASP A 390 2.35 11.57 8.33
C ASP A 390 3.06 12.54 7.38
N VAL A 391 4.25 12.16 6.88
CA VAL A 391 4.98 12.91 5.84
C VAL A 391 4.22 12.86 4.51
N ASP A 392 3.80 11.68 4.07
CA ASP A 392 3.02 11.51 2.84
C ASP A 392 1.72 12.31 2.88
N LYS A 393 0.97 12.25 3.98
CA LYS A 393 -0.23 13.06 4.19
C LYS A 393 0.04 14.56 4.13
N ALA A 394 1.15 15.03 4.70
CA ALA A 394 1.52 16.46 4.65
C ALA A 394 1.79 16.90 3.20
N ILE A 395 2.47 16.06 2.42
CA ILE A 395 2.74 16.30 0.99
C ILE A 395 1.43 16.32 0.19
N ILE A 396 0.57 15.30 0.37
CA ILE A 396 -0.73 15.22 -0.30
C ILE A 396 -1.58 16.47 0.01
N ASN A 397 -1.71 16.85 1.27
CA ASN A 397 -2.47 18.03 1.68
C ASN A 397 -1.92 19.30 1.02
N ALA A 398 -0.60 19.45 0.94
CA ALA A 398 0.02 20.60 0.29
C ALA A 398 -0.28 20.63 -1.22
N LEU A 399 -0.25 19.48 -1.90
CA LEU A 399 -0.58 19.37 -3.31
C LEU A 399 -2.07 19.67 -3.56
N MET A 400 -2.98 19.17 -2.72
CA MET A 400 -4.41 19.47 -2.81
C MET A 400 -4.68 20.97 -2.65
N GLU A 401 -3.97 21.67 -1.77
CA GLU A 401 -4.07 23.14 -1.65
C GLU A 401 -3.50 23.83 -2.90
N CYS A 402 -2.40 23.32 -3.48
CA CYS A 402 -1.83 23.85 -4.73
C CYS A 402 -2.73 23.65 -5.94
N ALA A 403 -3.57 22.59 -5.97
CA ALA A 403 -4.53 22.34 -7.04
C ALA A 403 -5.59 23.46 -7.18
N VAL A 404 -5.80 24.25 -6.13
CA VAL A 404 -6.70 25.41 -6.18
C VAL A 404 -6.08 26.52 -7.01
N SER A 405 -6.81 26.96 -8.04
CA SER A 405 -6.36 28.00 -8.98
C SER A 405 -5.91 29.28 -8.26
N GLY A 406 -4.70 29.74 -8.57
CA GLY A 406 -4.13 30.96 -8.01
C GLY A 406 -3.41 30.81 -6.67
N THR A 407 -3.30 29.59 -6.14
CA THR A 407 -2.43 29.30 -4.99
C THR A 407 -0.97 29.58 -5.36
N ASP A 408 -0.25 30.27 -4.49
CA ASP A 408 1.18 30.51 -4.63
C ASP A 408 1.95 29.22 -4.23
N ILE A 409 2.39 28.48 -5.24
CA ILE A 409 3.06 27.19 -5.07
C ILE A 409 4.37 27.35 -4.28
N ASP A 410 5.15 28.43 -4.53
CA ASP A 410 6.42 28.66 -3.81
C ASP A 410 6.17 28.93 -2.32
N ALA A 411 5.17 29.73 -2.00
CA ALA A 411 4.78 30.00 -0.62
C ALA A 411 4.27 28.73 0.08
N ARG A 412 3.46 27.91 -0.60
CA ARG A 412 2.94 26.66 -0.02
C ARG A 412 4.07 25.64 0.19
N PHE A 413 5.02 25.54 -0.76
CA PHE A 413 6.17 24.68 -0.60
C PHE A 413 7.03 25.07 0.60
N ALA A 414 7.31 26.36 0.81
CA ALA A 414 8.05 26.83 1.98
C ALA A 414 7.33 26.50 3.31
N ALA A 415 5.99 26.55 3.32
CA ALA A 415 5.21 26.12 4.47
C ALA A 415 5.34 24.59 4.70
N LEU A 416 5.25 23.78 3.63
CA LEU A 416 5.44 22.32 3.71
C LEU A 416 6.81 21.96 4.26
N GLN A 417 7.90 22.60 3.79
CA GLN A 417 9.23 22.34 4.32
C GLN A 417 9.28 22.55 5.85
N THR A 418 8.64 23.61 6.34
CA THR A 418 8.57 23.88 7.79
C THR A 418 7.78 22.79 8.54
N GLU A 419 6.67 22.31 7.96
CA GLU A 419 5.85 21.21 8.50
C GLU A 419 6.67 19.91 8.57
N LEU A 420 7.35 19.55 7.47
CA LEU A 420 8.16 18.33 7.39
C LEU A 420 9.36 18.34 8.33
N ILE A 421 10.07 19.47 8.46
CA ILE A 421 11.17 19.60 9.41
C ILE A 421 10.70 19.38 10.85
N ALA A 422 9.48 19.82 11.18
CA ALA A 422 8.91 19.57 12.51
C ALA A 422 8.52 18.11 12.75
N LEU A 423 8.28 17.32 11.70
CA LEU A 423 7.98 15.87 11.81
C LEU A 423 9.25 15.03 12.00
N VAL A 424 10.40 15.49 11.49
CA VAL A 424 11.67 14.73 11.56
C VAL A 424 12.62 15.23 12.67
N ALA A 425 12.22 16.27 13.43
CA ALA A 425 12.99 16.84 14.56
C ALA A 425 12.72 16.06 15.85
#